data_acec4eeec3d973905396cbd81426d63a
#
_entry.id   acec4eeec3d973905396cbd81426d63a
#
_cell.length_a   1.000
_cell.length_b   1.000
_cell.length_c   1.000
_cell.angle_alpha   90.00
_cell.angle_beta   90.00
_cell.angle_gamma   90.00
#
_symmetry.space_group_name_H-M   'P 1'
#
loop_
_entity.id
_entity.type
_entity.pdbx_description
1 polymer ?
#
loop_
_entity_poly.entity_id
_entity_poly.type
_entity_poly.pdbx_seq_one_letter_code
_entity_poly.pdbx_strand_id
1 'polypeptide(L)'
;MKRYTVTVNGKTYDVTVEETGAAASAPIATQPATAPIPAATAPAPAAAPAGGKVNVNAPMPGTVLKMNVASGATVKKGDILCVLEAMKMENEITAPDNGTVTYAIAKGSTVKTGDLLVSLS
;
A
#
# COMPACT_ATOMS: atom_id res chain seq x y z
N MET A 1 -2.21 -5.31 -36.50
CA MET A 1 -2.41 -4.45 -35.31
C MET A 1 -3.89 -4.23 -35.12
N LYS A 2 -4.42 -4.76 -34.04
CA LYS A 2 -5.80 -4.50 -33.67
C LYS A 2 -5.80 -3.60 -32.44
N ARG A 3 -6.55 -2.51 -32.49
CA ARG A 3 -6.70 -1.58 -31.38
C ARG A 3 -8.05 -1.82 -30.73
N TYR A 4 -8.04 -1.98 -29.43
CA TYR A 4 -9.24 -2.10 -28.64
C TYR A 4 -9.28 -0.96 -27.62
N THR A 5 -10.41 -0.30 -27.58
CA THR A 5 -10.68 0.72 -26.56
C THR A 5 -11.50 0.07 -25.47
N VAL A 6 -10.96 -0.02 -24.28
CA VAL A 6 -11.65 -0.58 -23.11
C VAL A 6 -11.96 0.56 -22.14
N THR A 7 -13.22 0.69 -21.81
CA THR A 7 -13.66 1.67 -20.80
C THR A 7 -13.97 0.97 -19.50
N VAL A 8 -13.23 1.31 -18.46
CA VAL A 8 -13.45 0.80 -17.10
C VAL A 8 -13.62 1.97 -16.16
N ASN A 9 -14.70 1.99 -15.40
CA ASN A 9 -15.01 3.04 -14.43
C ASN A 9 -14.95 4.47 -15.00
N GLY A 10 -15.42 4.66 -16.24
CA GLY A 10 -15.42 5.98 -16.87
C GLY A 10 -14.05 6.46 -17.36
N LYS A 11 -13.03 5.62 -17.31
CA LYS A 11 -11.70 5.89 -17.90
C LYS A 11 -11.48 5.02 -19.13
N THR A 12 -11.08 5.67 -20.20
CA THR A 12 -10.78 5.01 -21.46
C THR A 12 -9.30 4.62 -21.51
N TYR A 13 -9.06 3.34 -21.75
CA TYR A 13 -7.73 2.79 -21.96
C TYR A 13 -7.60 2.33 -23.41
N ASP A 14 -6.57 2.78 -24.09
CA ASP A 14 -6.24 2.33 -25.44
C ASP A 14 -5.25 1.16 -25.33
N VAL A 15 -5.70 -0.03 -25.74
CA VAL A 15 -4.89 -1.24 -25.68
C VAL A 15 -4.57 -1.68 -27.11
N THR A 16 -3.30 -1.64 -27.46
CA THR A 16 -2.81 -2.15 -28.72
C THR A 16 -2.37 -3.59 -28.52
N VAL A 17 -3.03 -4.53 -29.20
CA VAL A 17 -2.63 -5.93 -29.20
C VAL A 17 -1.91 -6.22 -30.51
N GLU A 18 -0.64 -6.55 -30.44
CA GLU A 18 0.11 -7.09 -31.57
C GLU A 18 -0.12 -8.59 -31.61
N GLU A 19 -0.92 -9.02 -32.57
CA GLU A 19 -1.07 -10.43 -32.88
C GLU A 19 0.13 -10.85 -33.74
N THR A 20 1.14 -11.37 -33.07
CA THR A 20 2.24 -12.03 -33.81
C THR A 20 1.77 -13.41 -34.22
N GLY A 21 1.03 -13.45 -35.32
CA GLY A 21 0.76 -14.68 -36.00
C GLY A 21 1.93 -14.95 -36.96
N ALA A 22 2.69 -15.96 -36.65
CA ALA A 22 3.21 -16.91 -37.63
C ALA A 22 4.37 -17.72 -37.04
N ALA A 23 4.22 -18.99 -37.14
CA ALA A 23 5.24 -19.97 -37.04
C ALA A 23 6.56 -19.55 -37.74
N ALA A 24 7.61 -19.45 -36.97
CA ALA A 24 8.96 -19.67 -37.40
C ALA A 24 9.77 -20.14 -36.23
N SER A 25 10.13 -21.37 -36.30
CA SER A 25 11.17 -22.01 -35.51
C SER A 25 12.39 -21.09 -35.44
N ALA A 26 12.71 -20.59 -34.30
CA ALA A 26 13.98 -19.97 -34.04
C ALA A 26 14.67 -20.73 -32.90
N PRO A 27 15.97 -20.94 -33.03
CA PRO A 27 16.71 -21.88 -32.19
C PRO A 27 16.81 -21.35 -30.77
N ILE A 28 16.69 -22.29 -29.89
CA ILE A 28 16.97 -22.20 -28.46
C ILE A 28 18.35 -21.57 -28.28
N ALA A 29 18.38 -20.31 -27.88
CA ALA A 29 19.53 -19.74 -27.23
C ALA A 29 19.32 -19.93 -25.74
N THR A 30 19.90 -20.96 -25.23
CA THR A 30 20.13 -21.20 -23.82
C THR A 30 20.95 -20.03 -23.27
N GLN A 31 20.31 -19.07 -22.67
CA GLN A 31 20.96 -18.23 -21.69
C GLN A 31 20.35 -18.55 -20.34
N PRO A 32 21.11 -19.05 -19.40
CA PRO A 32 20.72 -19.02 -18.03
C PRO A 32 20.85 -17.57 -17.55
N ALA A 33 19.84 -16.78 -17.78
CA ALA A 33 19.69 -15.56 -17.02
C ALA A 33 19.23 -15.97 -15.63
N THR A 34 20.15 -16.21 -14.76
CA THR A 34 19.92 -16.08 -13.34
C THR A 34 19.61 -14.61 -13.06
N ALA A 35 18.39 -14.20 -13.37
CA ALA A 35 17.85 -13.03 -12.75
C ALA A 35 17.74 -13.37 -11.25
N PRO A 36 18.38 -12.64 -10.35
CA PRO A 36 18.04 -12.74 -8.96
C PRO A 36 16.58 -12.31 -8.87
N ILE A 37 15.72 -13.27 -8.60
CA ILE A 37 14.39 -12.98 -8.11
C ILE A 37 14.63 -12.07 -6.92
N PRO A 38 14.17 -10.83 -6.89
CA PRO A 38 14.11 -10.13 -5.63
C PRO A 38 13.19 -10.97 -4.79
N ALA A 39 13.79 -11.66 -3.82
CA ALA A 39 13.03 -12.29 -2.77
C ALA A 39 12.07 -11.21 -2.29
N ALA A 40 10.79 -11.41 -2.53
CA ALA A 40 9.78 -10.66 -1.83
C ALA A 40 10.02 -10.97 -0.36
N THR A 41 10.85 -10.17 0.25
CA THR A 41 10.98 -10.13 1.69
C THR A 41 9.58 -9.81 2.14
N ALA A 42 8.87 -10.82 2.63
CA ALA A 42 7.68 -10.58 3.41
C ALA A 42 8.05 -9.45 4.37
N PRO A 43 7.29 -8.36 4.44
CA PRO A 43 7.61 -7.33 5.39
C PRO A 43 7.58 -8.00 6.75
N ALA A 44 8.75 -8.22 7.29
CA ALA A 44 8.87 -8.52 8.70
C ALA A 44 8.06 -7.45 9.42
N PRO A 45 7.27 -7.80 10.45
CA PRO A 45 6.62 -6.79 11.24
C PRO A 45 7.70 -5.83 11.67
N ALA A 46 7.70 -4.65 11.05
CA ALA A 46 8.69 -3.63 11.34
C ALA A 46 8.55 -3.33 12.83
N ALA A 47 9.59 -3.67 13.57
CA ALA A 47 9.70 -3.24 14.93
C ALA A 47 9.41 -1.74 14.93
N ALA A 48 8.42 -1.32 15.69
CA ALA A 48 8.01 0.06 15.77
C ALA A 48 9.25 0.92 16.02
N PRO A 49 9.59 1.87 15.12
CA PRO A 49 10.62 2.82 15.43
C PRO A 49 10.09 3.66 16.60
N ALA A 50 10.62 3.40 17.77
CA ALA A 50 10.42 4.24 18.92
C ALA A 50 11.08 5.58 18.64
N GLY A 51 10.31 6.58 18.23
CA GLY A 51 10.90 7.86 17.86
C GLY A 51 9.93 9.01 17.62
N GLY A 52 8.63 8.76 17.72
CA GLY A 52 7.64 9.82 17.62
C GLY A 52 7.27 10.40 18.98
N LYS A 53 7.05 11.70 19.04
CA LYS A 53 6.55 12.36 20.26
C LYS A 53 5.12 11.98 20.56
N VAL A 54 4.33 11.61 19.56
CA VAL A 54 2.93 11.23 19.68
C VAL A 54 2.69 9.94 18.90
N ASN A 55 2.22 8.93 19.63
CA ASN A 55 1.86 7.65 19.04
C ASN A 55 0.35 7.56 18.89
N VAL A 56 -0.11 7.24 17.71
CA VAL A 56 -1.52 6.99 17.41
C VAL A 56 -1.74 5.49 17.37
N ASN A 57 -2.45 4.98 18.35
CA ASN A 57 -2.71 3.56 18.51
C ASN A 57 -4.13 3.23 18.05
N ALA A 58 -4.35 1.99 17.64
CA ALA A 58 -5.67 1.50 17.29
C ALA A 58 -6.59 1.44 18.51
N PRO A 59 -7.74 2.11 18.50
CA PRO A 59 -8.70 2.06 19.61
C PRO A 59 -9.45 0.73 19.65
N MET A 60 -9.46 -0.01 18.58
CA MET A 60 -10.17 -1.28 18.45
C MET A 60 -9.46 -2.20 17.45
N PRO A 61 -9.69 -3.52 17.51
CA PRO A 61 -9.13 -4.44 16.55
C PRO A 61 -9.82 -4.28 15.18
N GLY A 62 -9.06 -4.37 14.10
CA GLY A 62 -9.59 -4.24 12.75
C GLY A 62 -8.54 -4.38 11.68
N THR A 63 -8.90 -4.02 10.46
CA THR A 63 -8.01 -4.03 9.29
C THR A 63 -7.89 -2.64 8.72
N VAL A 64 -6.68 -2.21 8.40
CA VAL A 64 -6.44 -0.91 7.77
C VAL A 64 -6.89 -0.95 6.32
N LEU A 65 -8.03 -0.32 6.00
CA LEU A 65 -8.55 -0.25 4.63
C LEU A 65 -7.78 0.74 3.78
N LYS A 66 -7.51 1.91 4.36
CA LYS A 66 -6.91 3.01 3.63
C LYS A 66 -5.96 3.78 4.53
N MET A 67 -4.83 4.15 3.98
CA MET A 67 -3.88 5.07 4.58
C MET A 67 -3.92 6.38 3.80
N ASN A 68 -4.21 7.48 4.47
CA ASN A 68 -4.29 8.82 3.85
C ASN A 68 -2.97 9.57 3.96
N VAL A 69 -2.08 9.12 4.82
CA VAL A 69 -0.79 9.76 5.07
C VAL A 69 0.36 8.77 4.82
N ALA A 70 1.50 9.30 4.42
CA ALA A 70 2.72 8.53 4.24
C ALA A 70 3.78 8.95 5.25
N SER A 71 4.77 8.10 5.47
CA SER A 71 5.96 8.48 6.27
C SER A 71 6.61 9.74 5.69
N GLY A 72 6.89 10.70 6.53
CA GLY A 72 7.42 12.01 6.14
C GLY A 72 6.37 13.08 5.84
N ALA A 73 5.08 12.73 5.81
CA ALA A 73 4.01 13.71 5.61
C ALA A 73 3.80 14.56 6.86
N THR A 74 3.54 15.84 6.67
CA THR A 74 3.14 16.73 7.74
C THR A 74 1.62 16.70 7.89
N VAL A 75 1.15 16.46 9.10
CA VAL A 75 -0.27 16.39 9.45
C VAL A 75 -0.62 17.38 10.54
N LYS A 76 -1.87 17.76 10.57
CA LYS A 76 -2.43 18.65 11.59
C LYS A 76 -3.39 17.88 12.48
N LYS A 77 -3.60 18.42 13.66
CA LYS A 77 -4.64 17.90 14.56
C LYS A 77 -5.99 17.86 13.85
N GLY A 78 -6.59 16.67 13.84
CA GLY A 78 -7.87 16.41 13.18
C GLY A 78 -7.76 15.86 11.75
N ASP A 79 -6.55 15.81 11.17
CA ASP A 79 -6.37 15.18 9.85
C ASP A 79 -6.60 13.68 9.93
N ILE A 80 -7.28 13.13 8.91
CA ILE A 80 -7.55 11.69 8.85
C ILE A 80 -6.26 10.97 8.43
N LEU A 81 -5.72 10.18 9.34
CA LEU A 81 -4.50 9.42 9.13
C LEU A 81 -4.77 8.14 8.36
N CYS A 82 -5.73 7.36 8.81
CA CYS A 82 -6.12 6.11 8.19
C CYS A 82 -7.59 5.77 8.44
N VAL A 83 -8.10 4.86 7.66
CA VAL A 83 -9.43 4.27 7.83
C VAL A 83 -9.27 2.83 8.26
N LEU A 84 -9.84 2.51 9.41
CA LEU A 84 -9.82 1.19 10.01
C LEU A 84 -11.18 0.52 9.83
N GLU A 85 -11.21 -0.66 9.26
CA GLU A 85 -12.41 -1.49 9.23
C GLU A 85 -12.46 -2.38 10.46
N ALA A 86 -13.49 -2.18 11.27
CA ALA A 86 -13.77 -3.00 12.43
C ALA A 86 -15.25 -3.37 12.46
N MET A 87 -15.58 -4.63 12.65
CA MET A 87 -16.96 -5.12 12.74
C MET A 87 -17.86 -4.69 11.54
N LYS A 88 -17.31 -4.72 10.32
CA LYS A 88 -18.00 -4.28 9.08
C LYS A 88 -18.37 -2.78 9.06
N MET A 89 -17.70 -1.98 9.87
CA MET A 89 -17.83 -0.53 9.92
C MET A 89 -16.48 0.13 9.65
N GLU A 90 -16.51 1.21 8.92
CA GLU A 90 -15.33 2.03 8.68
C GLU A 90 -15.19 3.07 9.79
N ASN A 91 -14.03 3.11 10.41
CA ASN A 91 -13.70 4.07 11.46
C ASN A 91 -12.50 4.90 11.01
N GLU A 92 -12.67 6.20 10.99
CA GLU A 92 -11.61 7.14 10.66
C GLU A 92 -10.74 7.42 11.89
N ILE A 93 -9.45 7.22 11.75
CA ILE A 93 -8.47 7.53 12.79
C ILE A 93 -7.81 8.86 12.46
N THR A 94 -8.00 9.83 13.34
CA THR A 94 -7.50 11.19 13.15
C THR A 94 -6.25 11.46 13.99
N ALA A 95 -5.46 12.44 13.55
CA ALA A 95 -4.28 12.89 14.28
C ALA A 95 -4.70 13.61 15.58
N PRO A 96 -4.17 13.22 16.73
CA PRO A 96 -4.46 13.89 17.99
C PRO A 96 -3.72 15.22 18.12
N ASP A 97 -2.64 15.41 17.35
CA ASP A 97 -1.81 16.60 17.38
C ASP A 97 -1.14 16.87 16.02
N ASN A 98 -0.54 18.06 15.88
CA ASN A 98 0.25 18.43 14.72
C ASN A 98 1.61 17.72 14.77
N GLY A 99 2.10 17.28 13.62
CA GLY A 99 3.42 16.67 13.57
C GLY A 99 3.77 16.14 12.19
N THR A 100 4.93 15.54 12.11
CA THR A 100 5.38 14.83 10.91
C THR A 100 5.29 13.34 11.15
N VAL A 101 4.71 12.62 10.21
CA VAL A 101 4.58 11.17 10.27
C VAL A 101 5.96 10.52 10.16
N THR A 102 6.42 9.89 11.22
CA THR A 102 7.68 9.14 11.22
C THR A 102 7.48 7.67 10.90
N TYR A 103 6.33 7.14 11.26
CA TYR A 103 5.94 5.78 10.96
C TYR A 103 4.46 5.71 10.58
N ALA A 104 4.15 4.90 9.59
CA ALA A 104 2.80 4.60 9.16
C ALA A 104 2.69 3.11 8.85
N ILE A 105 1.66 2.47 9.40
CA ILE A 105 1.39 1.04 9.15
C ILE A 105 0.97 0.83 7.70
N ALA A 106 1.22 -0.35 7.15
CA ALA A 106 0.85 -0.67 5.78
C ALA A 106 -0.68 -0.84 5.63
N LYS A 107 -1.21 -0.39 4.49
CA LYS A 107 -2.58 -0.68 4.08
C LYS A 107 -2.81 -2.19 4.02
N GLY A 108 -3.96 -2.64 4.49
CA GLY A 108 -4.32 -4.06 4.54
C GLY A 108 -3.80 -4.81 5.77
N SER A 109 -3.08 -4.14 6.66
CA SER A 109 -2.61 -4.76 7.90
C SER A 109 -3.75 -4.95 8.87
N THR A 110 -3.77 -6.11 9.52
CA THR A 110 -4.68 -6.37 10.63
C THR A 110 -4.01 -5.90 11.93
N VAL A 111 -4.74 -5.14 12.70
CA VAL A 111 -4.29 -4.55 13.96
C VAL A 111 -5.19 -4.95 15.12
N LYS A 112 -4.63 -4.94 16.30
CA LYS A 112 -5.34 -5.17 17.56
C LYS A 112 -5.47 -3.86 18.33
N THR A 113 -6.33 -3.86 19.33
CA THR A 113 -6.43 -2.73 20.25
C THR A 113 -5.08 -2.43 20.88
N GLY A 114 -4.63 -1.20 20.73
CA GLY A 114 -3.34 -0.75 21.27
C GLY A 114 -2.16 -0.85 20.29
N ASP A 115 -2.34 -1.46 19.12
CA ASP A 115 -1.28 -1.53 18.12
C ASP A 115 -0.98 -0.13 17.54
N LEU A 116 0.30 0.13 17.30
CA LEU A 116 0.72 1.41 16.74
C LEU A 116 0.32 1.51 15.27
N LEU A 117 -0.48 2.50 14.95
CA LEU A 117 -0.89 2.80 13.57
C LEU A 117 0.03 3.82 12.91
N VAL A 118 0.23 4.93 13.59
CA VAL A 118 1.02 6.06 13.09
C VAL A 118 1.82 6.66 14.25
N SER A 119 3.05 7.04 13.99
CA SER A 119 3.87 7.80 14.93
C SER A 119 4.15 9.17 14.35
N LEU A 120 3.92 10.20 15.16
CA LEU A 120 4.15 11.61 14.81
C LEU A 120 5.31 12.18 15.63
N SER A 121 6.08 13.04 15.01
CA SER A 121 7.21 13.71 15.67
C SER A 121 7.14 15.22 15.53
#